data_e27260d535250e32392a8bd36ee329ff
#
_entry.id   e27260d535250e32392a8bd36ee329ff
#
_cell.length_a   1.000
_cell.length_b   1.000
_cell.length_c   1.000
_cell.angle_alpha   90.00
_cell.angle_beta   90.00
_cell.angle_gamma   90.00
#
_symmetry.space_group_name_H-M   'P 1'
#
loop_
_entity.id
_entity.type
_entity.pdbx_description
1 polymer ?
#
loop_
_entity_poly.entity_id
_entity_poly.type
_entity_poly.pdbx_seq_one_letter_code
_entity_poly.pdbx_strand_id
1 'polypeptide(L)'
;MAFSWEQRKAKELFVSTADKGYPELPVLSATQDRGMIRRDENSINIFHDKENEAGYKRVLPGQFVIHLRSFQGGFAHSKIEGITSPAYTVFGFYELENHDSEYWKYVFTSKSFIRRLETVTYGIRDGRNISYDEFLTLNFVYPPKAEQMAIARYLDRLSNLIALHQRKSFDILT
;
A
#
# COMPACT_ATOMS: atom_id res chain seq x y z
N MET A 1 6.49 -19.75 24.64
CA MET A 1 6.49 -18.31 24.96
C MET A 1 5.34 -17.68 24.20
N ALA A 2 4.38 -17.08 24.91
CA ALA A 2 3.31 -16.32 24.26
C ALA A 2 3.92 -15.04 23.68
N PHE A 3 3.93 -14.90 22.37
CA PHE A 3 4.34 -13.65 21.73
C PHE A 3 3.26 -12.61 22.03
N SER A 4 3.62 -11.58 22.77
CA SER A 4 2.73 -10.46 23.06
C SER A 4 2.64 -9.57 21.82
N TRP A 5 1.43 -9.30 21.33
CA TRP A 5 1.20 -8.31 20.30
C TRP A 5 1.52 -6.92 20.85
N GLU A 6 2.19 -6.11 20.04
CA GLU A 6 2.51 -4.74 20.38
C GLU A 6 1.41 -3.78 19.93
N GLN A 7 1.23 -2.71 20.71
CA GLN A 7 0.36 -1.59 20.34
C GLN A 7 1.19 -0.32 20.22
N ARG A 8 1.19 0.31 19.05
CA ARG A 8 1.86 1.60 18.82
C ARG A 8 1.04 2.53 17.93
N LYS A 9 1.30 3.81 18.01
CA LYS A 9 0.76 4.80 17.07
C LYS A 9 1.46 4.69 15.73
N ALA A 10 0.72 4.98 14.65
CA ALA A 10 1.28 4.98 13.29
C ALA A 10 2.52 5.88 13.17
N LYS A 11 2.54 7.04 13.82
CA LYS A 11 3.68 7.96 13.84
C LYS A 11 4.98 7.38 14.43
N GLU A 12 4.89 6.31 15.18
CA GLU A 12 6.04 5.61 15.78
C GLU A 12 6.52 4.46 14.87
N LEU A 13 5.71 4.04 13.91
CA LEU A 13 5.96 2.93 13.01
C LEU A 13 6.40 3.39 11.63
N PHE A 14 5.78 4.47 11.12
CA PHE A 14 5.88 4.86 9.72
C PHE A 14 6.54 6.21 9.53
N VAL A 15 7.33 6.29 8.47
CA VAL A 15 8.00 7.50 8.01
C VAL A 15 7.72 7.73 6.53
N SER A 16 7.33 8.95 6.17
CA SER A 16 7.20 9.35 4.77
C SER A 16 8.54 9.66 4.14
N THR A 17 8.67 9.37 2.85
CA THR A 17 9.86 9.68 2.04
C THR A 17 9.48 10.54 0.85
N ALA A 18 10.39 11.41 0.44
CA ALA A 18 10.23 12.26 -0.73
C ALA A 18 11.51 12.30 -1.57
N ASP A 19 12.15 11.13 -1.71
CA ASP A 19 13.34 10.95 -2.51
C ASP A 19 13.03 11.18 -4.01
N LYS A 20 13.82 12.01 -4.70
CA LYS A 20 13.55 12.46 -6.08
C LYS A 20 14.85 12.46 -6.90
N GLY A 21 14.72 12.64 -8.21
CA GLY A 21 15.88 12.77 -9.09
C GLY A 21 16.30 11.44 -9.73
N TYR A 22 15.34 10.53 -9.96
CA TYR A 22 15.55 9.20 -10.57
C TYR A 22 14.72 9.04 -11.86
N PRO A 23 14.88 9.92 -12.87
CA PRO A 23 14.07 9.86 -14.09
C PRO A 23 14.31 8.60 -14.94
N GLU A 24 15.38 7.84 -14.67
CA GLU A 24 15.70 6.58 -15.33
C GLU A 24 14.86 5.40 -14.82
N LEU A 25 14.26 5.54 -13.64
CA LEU A 25 13.45 4.48 -13.07
C LEU A 25 12.07 4.39 -13.73
N PRO A 26 11.46 3.19 -13.77
CA PRO A 26 10.13 3.03 -14.35
C PRO A 26 9.08 3.82 -13.57
N VAL A 27 8.16 4.44 -14.29
CA VAL A 27 7.02 5.12 -13.68
C VAL A 27 6.01 4.08 -13.21
N LEU A 28 5.60 4.20 -11.95
CA LEU A 28 4.63 3.32 -11.30
C LEU A 28 3.26 3.97 -11.19
N SER A 29 2.23 3.15 -11.38
CA SER A 29 0.83 3.49 -11.15
C SER A 29 0.29 2.74 -9.94
N ALA A 30 -0.42 3.44 -9.07
CA ALA A 30 -1.15 2.82 -7.97
C ALA A 30 -2.44 2.18 -8.50
N THR A 31 -2.68 0.93 -8.12
CA THR A 31 -3.90 0.19 -8.42
C THR A 31 -4.62 -0.22 -7.13
N GLN A 32 -5.90 -0.50 -7.24
CA GLN A 32 -6.74 -0.85 -6.10
C GLN A 32 -6.45 -2.26 -5.54
N ASP A 33 -6.06 -3.17 -6.41
CA ASP A 33 -5.97 -4.61 -6.14
C ASP A 33 -4.54 -5.17 -6.27
N ARG A 34 -3.72 -4.60 -7.16
CA ARG A 34 -2.37 -5.12 -7.46
C ARG A 34 -1.24 -4.31 -6.79
N GLY A 35 -1.58 -3.25 -6.03
CA GLY A 35 -0.59 -2.33 -5.46
C GLY A 35 0.05 -1.44 -6.51
N MET A 36 1.34 -1.17 -6.37
CA MET A 36 2.12 -0.41 -7.36
C MET A 36 2.57 -1.33 -8.49
N ILE A 37 2.23 -0.96 -9.71
CA ILE A 37 2.62 -1.68 -10.94
C ILE A 37 3.29 -0.72 -11.91
N ARG A 38 4.05 -1.24 -12.86
CA ARG A 38 4.59 -0.41 -13.94
C ARG A 38 3.46 0.21 -14.74
N ARG A 39 3.62 1.46 -15.13
CA ARG A 39 2.58 2.19 -15.88
C ARG A 39 2.33 1.59 -17.25
N ASP A 40 3.35 1.06 -17.91
CA ASP A 40 3.26 0.39 -19.21
C ASP A 40 2.47 -0.93 -19.15
N GLU A 41 2.36 -1.56 -17.98
CA GLU A 41 1.52 -2.74 -17.71
C GLU A 41 0.05 -2.38 -17.44
N ASN A 42 -0.23 -1.10 -17.25
CA ASN A 42 -1.58 -0.62 -17.03
C ASN A 42 -2.20 -0.25 -18.37
N SER A 43 -3.31 -0.90 -18.77
CA SER A 43 -4.02 -0.66 -20.02
C SER A 43 -4.58 0.77 -20.19
N ILE A 44 -4.39 1.65 -19.21
CA ILE A 44 -4.77 3.06 -19.25
C ILE A 44 -3.54 3.87 -19.66
N ASN A 45 -3.50 4.30 -20.91
CA ASN A 45 -2.50 5.26 -21.41
C ASN A 45 -2.74 6.64 -20.78
N ILE A 46 -2.10 6.91 -19.65
CA ILE A 46 -2.08 8.24 -19.07
C ILE A 46 -0.89 8.98 -19.68
N PHE A 47 -1.18 9.95 -20.55
CA PHE A 47 -0.18 10.88 -21.08
C PHE A 47 0.52 11.56 -19.91
N HIS A 48 1.84 11.48 -19.84
CA HIS A 48 2.66 12.20 -18.88
C HIS A 48 3.83 12.85 -19.63
N ASP A 49 4.22 14.00 -19.14
CA ASP A 49 5.34 14.73 -19.68
C ASP A 49 6.63 14.18 -19.05
N LYS A 50 7.54 13.63 -19.88
CA LYS A 50 8.83 13.09 -19.43
C LYS A 50 9.70 14.15 -18.73
N GLU A 51 9.52 15.42 -19.06
CA GLU A 51 10.27 16.52 -18.43
C GLU A 51 9.97 16.65 -16.94
N ASN A 52 8.82 16.18 -16.47
CA ASN A 52 8.40 16.25 -15.07
C ASN A 52 8.85 15.04 -14.22
N GLU A 53 9.43 14.00 -14.81
CA GLU A 53 9.79 12.76 -14.08
C GLU A 53 10.89 12.99 -13.03
N ALA A 54 11.78 13.98 -13.22
CA ALA A 54 12.76 14.36 -12.20
C ALA A 54 12.13 14.84 -10.87
N GLY A 55 10.89 15.33 -10.92
CA GLY A 55 10.12 15.74 -9.76
C GLY A 55 9.35 14.59 -9.08
N TYR A 56 9.33 13.40 -9.69
CA TYR A 56 8.62 12.25 -9.15
C TYR A 56 9.35 11.68 -7.93
N LYS A 57 8.58 11.06 -7.03
CA LYS A 57 9.10 10.43 -5.81
C LYS A 57 9.48 9.00 -6.07
N ARG A 58 10.66 8.61 -5.61
CA ARG A 58 11.12 7.21 -5.64
C ARG A 58 10.30 6.36 -4.68
N VAL A 59 9.98 5.16 -5.11
CA VAL A 59 9.31 4.11 -4.34
C VAL A 59 10.21 2.89 -4.35
N LEU A 60 10.51 2.36 -3.17
CA LEU A 60 11.31 1.15 -3.00
C LEU A 60 10.40 -0.06 -2.73
N PRO A 61 10.88 -1.28 -3.03
CA PRO A 61 10.18 -2.50 -2.63
C PRO A 61 9.91 -2.52 -1.12
N GLY A 62 8.69 -2.89 -0.73
CA GLY A 62 8.25 -2.91 0.66
C GLY A 62 7.67 -1.60 1.17
N GLN A 63 7.74 -0.52 0.39
CA GLN A 63 7.08 0.74 0.72
C GLN A 63 5.61 0.76 0.27
N PHE A 64 4.89 1.74 0.80
CA PHE A 64 3.49 2.00 0.51
C PHE A 64 3.31 3.38 -0.08
N VAL A 65 2.29 3.53 -0.91
CA VAL A 65 1.90 4.79 -1.53
C VAL A 65 0.45 5.10 -1.19
N ILE A 66 0.20 6.25 -0.57
CA ILE A 66 -1.16 6.77 -0.41
C ILE A 66 -1.49 7.56 -1.67
N HIS A 67 -2.49 7.08 -2.42
CA HIS A 67 -2.99 7.77 -3.61
C HIS A 67 -4.37 8.38 -3.37
N LEU A 68 -4.64 9.50 -4.03
CA LEU A 68 -5.60 10.51 -3.64
C LEU A 68 -7.09 10.20 -3.84
N ARG A 69 -7.54 9.00 -4.22
CA ARG A 69 -8.89 8.90 -4.77
C ARG A 69 -9.86 7.92 -4.12
N SER A 70 -9.47 7.15 -3.12
CA SER A 70 -10.42 6.23 -2.49
C SER A 70 -9.91 5.70 -1.16
N PHE A 71 -10.76 5.66 -0.13
CA PHE A 71 -10.48 4.91 1.09
C PHE A 71 -10.29 3.42 0.83
N GLN A 72 -11.08 2.88 -0.11
CA GLN A 72 -10.93 1.51 -0.57
C GLN A 72 -9.79 1.44 -1.57
N GLY A 73 -8.68 0.84 -1.17
CA GLY A 73 -7.49 0.71 -2.00
C GLY A 73 -6.59 1.95 -2.04
N GLY A 74 -6.78 2.93 -1.15
CA GLY A 74 -5.96 4.14 -1.08
C GLY A 74 -4.51 3.92 -0.68
N PHE A 75 -4.15 2.71 -0.21
CA PHE A 75 -2.80 2.30 0.18
C PHE A 75 -2.29 1.23 -0.77
N ALA A 76 -1.39 1.61 -1.68
CA ALA A 76 -0.79 0.69 -2.64
C ALA A 76 0.58 0.21 -2.13
N HIS A 77 0.76 -1.10 -1.98
CA HIS A 77 2.05 -1.72 -1.65
C HIS A 77 2.92 -1.85 -2.89
N SER A 78 4.21 -1.57 -2.79
CA SER A 78 5.15 -1.77 -3.89
C SER A 78 6.04 -2.98 -3.67
N LYS A 79 6.12 -3.85 -4.68
CA LYS A 79 7.07 -4.98 -4.75
C LYS A 79 8.26 -4.65 -5.64
N ILE A 80 8.20 -3.53 -6.35
CA ILE A 80 9.19 -3.11 -7.34
C ILE A 80 9.67 -1.70 -7.05
N GLU A 81 10.87 -1.40 -7.50
CA GLU A 81 11.41 -0.06 -7.47
C GLU A 81 10.92 0.76 -8.69
N GLY A 82 10.67 2.05 -8.46
CA GLY A 82 10.28 2.98 -9.51
C GLY A 82 9.98 4.37 -8.97
N ILE A 83 9.33 5.18 -9.79
CA ILE A 83 8.94 6.54 -9.42
C ILE A 83 7.44 6.74 -9.55
N THR A 84 6.88 7.62 -8.73
CA THR A 84 5.44 7.93 -8.74
C THR A 84 5.17 9.41 -8.61
N SER A 85 3.92 9.82 -8.83
CA SER A 85 3.48 11.22 -8.78
C SER A 85 3.95 11.94 -7.51
N PRO A 86 4.43 13.19 -7.61
CA PRO A 86 4.79 14.00 -6.45
C PRO A 86 3.60 14.30 -5.52
N ALA A 87 2.36 14.19 -6.03
CA ALA A 87 1.14 14.39 -5.26
C ALA A 87 0.84 13.23 -4.30
N TYR A 88 1.44 12.06 -4.49
CA TYR A 88 1.23 10.91 -3.63
C TYR A 88 2.17 10.94 -2.42
N THR A 89 1.74 10.33 -1.32
CA THR A 89 2.61 10.13 -0.16
C THR A 89 3.24 8.75 -0.22
N VAL A 90 4.56 8.70 -0.30
CA VAL A 90 5.35 7.47 -0.19
C VAL A 90 5.79 7.32 1.25
N PHE A 91 5.62 6.14 1.84
CA PHE A 91 6.04 5.89 3.21
C PHE A 91 6.49 4.44 3.43
N GLY A 92 7.25 4.22 4.47
CA GLY A 92 7.74 2.91 4.91
C GLY A 92 7.84 2.85 6.42
N PHE A 93 8.64 1.92 6.93
CA PHE A 93 8.85 1.72 8.35
C PHE A 93 10.12 2.45 8.82
N TYR A 94 10.11 2.94 10.06
CA TYR A 94 11.32 3.39 10.73
C TYR A 94 12.28 2.22 10.97
N GLU A 95 11.73 1.07 11.43
CA GLU A 95 12.47 -0.14 11.78
C GLU A 95 12.06 -1.27 10.83
N LEU A 96 12.61 -1.27 9.62
CA LEU A 96 12.25 -2.22 8.56
C LEU A 96 12.50 -3.68 8.98
N GLU A 97 13.50 -3.92 9.83
CA GLU A 97 13.84 -5.24 10.37
C GLU A 97 12.73 -5.84 11.25
N ASN A 98 11.87 -5.02 11.84
CA ASN A 98 10.79 -5.44 12.74
C ASN A 98 9.45 -5.66 12.06
N HIS A 99 9.34 -5.32 10.78
CA HIS A 99 8.08 -5.35 10.04
C HIS A 99 8.18 -6.15 8.76
N ASP A 100 7.06 -6.79 8.38
CA ASP A 100 6.87 -7.48 7.11
C ASP A 100 5.85 -6.73 6.26
N SER A 101 6.27 -6.16 5.15
CA SER A 101 5.40 -5.32 4.31
C SER A 101 4.25 -6.08 3.66
N GLU A 102 4.40 -7.39 3.41
CA GLU A 102 3.31 -8.22 2.89
C GLU A 102 2.19 -8.41 3.94
N TYR A 103 2.53 -8.53 5.23
CA TYR A 103 1.56 -8.51 6.31
C TYR A 103 0.79 -7.18 6.35
N TRP A 104 1.52 -6.06 6.33
CA TRP A 104 0.94 -4.73 6.40
C TRP A 104 0.09 -4.39 5.18
N LYS A 105 0.37 -4.95 4.02
CA LYS A 105 -0.53 -4.91 2.85
C LYS A 105 -1.93 -5.40 3.21
N TYR A 106 -2.03 -6.53 3.91
CA TYR A 106 -3.33 -7.07 4.36
C TYR A 106 -3.97 -6.20 5.45
N VAL A 107 -3.20 -5.63 6.35
CA VAL A 107 -3.70 -4.69 7.35
C VAL A 107 -4.36 -3.49 6.67
N PHE A 108 -3.68 -2.86 5.71
CA PHE A 108 -4.17 -1.64 5.03
C PHE A 108 -5.32 -1.88 4.06
N THR A 109 -5.52 -3.11 3.62
CA THR A 109 -6.67 -3.48 2.77
C THR A 109 -7.84 -4.04 3.57
N SER A 110 -7.69 -4.23 4.89
CA SER A 110 -8.72 -4.78 5.75
C SER A 110 -9.90 -3.83 5.93
N LYS A 111 -11.12 -4.38 5.99
CA LYS A 111 -12.34 -3.60 6.27
C LYS A 111 -12.27 -2.85 7.60
N SER A 112 -11.61 -3.42 8.60
CA SER A 112 -11.44 -2.80 9.92
C SER A 112 -10.55 -1.56 9.84
N PHE A 113 -9.46 -1.61 9.10
CA PHE A 113 -8.59 -0.46 8.87
C PHE A 113 -9.32 0.65 8.10
N ILE A 114 -10.02 0.31 7.02
CA ILE A 114 -10.76 1.26 6.19
C ILE A 114 -11.79 2.01 7.04
N ARG A 115 -12.57 1.30 7.87
CA ARG A 115 -13.54 1.94 8.80
C ARG A 115 -12.86 2.89 9.80
N ARG A 116 -11.72 2.50 10.34
CA ARG A 116 -10.95 3.36 11.26
C ARG A 116 -10.41 4.60 10.55
N LEU A 117 -9.94 4.44 9.33
CA LEU A 117 -9.48 5.56 8.51
C LEU A 117 -10.62 6.55 8.22
N GLU A 118 -11.83 6.05 7.92
CA GLU A 118 -13.02 6.86 7.73
C GLU A 118 -13.39 7.70 8.96
N THR A 119 -13.13 7.19 10.17
CA THR A 119 -13.45 7.94 11.41
C THR A 119 -12.51 9.11 11.67
N VAL A 120 -11.26 9.05 11.24
CA VAL A 120 -10.29 10.14 11.44
C VAL A 120 -10.32 11.16 10.31
N THR A 121 -10.85 10.79 9.14
CA THR A 121 -11.00 11.71 7.99
C THR A 121 -12.35 12.39 7.91
N TYR A 122 -13.11 12.39 9.00
CA TYR A 122 -14.46 12.96 9.07
C TYR A 122 -14.40 14.48 9.09
N GLY A 123 -14.86 15.13 8.01
CA GLY A 123 -15.00 16.59 7.92
C GLY A 123 -14.69 17.23 6.57
N ILE A 124 -14.16 16.51 5.62
CA ILE A 124 -13.86 17.03 4.28
C ILE A 124 -14.98 16.62 3.32
N ARG A 125 -15.84 17.58 2.99
CA ARG A 125 -16.85 17.45 1.93
C ARG A 125 -16.14 17.42 0.57
N ASP A 126 -16.55 16.49 -0.29
CA ASP A 126 -16.20 16.36 -1.71
C ASP A 126 -14.68 16.22 -2.05
N GLY A 127 -14.27 15.01 -2.41
CA GLY A 127 -12.90 14.69 -2.85
C GLY A 127 -11.97 14.29 -1.71
N ARG A 128 -12.36 13.31 -0.91
CA ARG A 128 -11.66 12.83 0.28
C ARG A 128 -10.26 12.30 -0.06
N ASN A 129 -9.25 13.11 0.18
CA ASN A 129 -7.87 12.68 0.20
C ASN A 129 -7.57 12.10 1.59
N ILE A 130 -6.89 10.96 1.62
CA ILE A 130 -6.35 10.42 2.87
C ILE A 130 -5.22 11.34 3.30
N SER A 131 -5.39 12.05 4.43
CA SER A 131 -4.33 12.84 5.03
C SER A 131 -3.33 11.91 5.72
N TYR A 132 -2.05 12.06 5.40
CA TYR A 132 -0.99 11.31 6.06
C TYR A 132 -0.93 11.64 7.56
N ASP A 133 -1.13 12.90 7.93
CA ASP A 133 -1.13 13.32 9.33
C ASP A 133 -2.27 12.69 10.13
N GLU A 134 -3.46 12.58 9.55
CA GLU A 134 -4.58 11.86 10.17
C GLU A 134 -4.30 10.36 10.28
N PHE A 135 -3.73 9.73 9.25
CA PHE A 135 -3.27 8.35 9.31
C PHE A 135 -2.28 8.13 10.46
N LEU A 136 -1.34 9.06 10.69
CA LEU A 136 -0.35 8.97 11.76
C LEU A 136 -0.95 9.00 13.17
N THR A 137 -2.20 9.41 13.33
CA THR A 137 -2.91 9.40 14.64
C THR A 137 -3.45 8.01 15.01
N LEU A 138 -3.57 7.10 14.06
CA LEU A 138 -4.13 5.76 14.28
C LEU A 138 -3.23 4.90 15.16
N ASN A 139 -3.85 4.04 15.97
CA ASN A 139 -3.15 3.01 16.72
C ASN A 139 -3.20 1.68 15.96
N PHE A 140 -2.10 0.95 15.97
CA PHE A 140 -2.00 -0.39 15.41
C PHE A 140 -1.64 -1.40 16.49
N VAL A 141 -2.27 -2.57 16.41
CA VAL A 141 -1.92 -3.74 17.21
C VAL A 141 -1.41 -4.79 16.23
N TYR A 142 -0.21 -5.28 16.42
CA TYR A 142 0.46 -6.18 15.47
C TYR A 142 1.35 -7.19 16.19
N PRO A 143 1.54 -8.39 15.61
CA PRO A 143 2.41 -9.43 16.18
C PRO A 143 3.89 -9.17 15.86
N PRO A 144 4.81 -9.92 16.48
CA PRO A 144 6.23 -9.95 16.10
C PRO A 144 6.41 -10.35 14.64
N LYS A 145 7.51 -9.90 14.00
CA LYS A 145 7.77 -10.10 12.56
C LYS A 145 7.63 -11.55 12.10
N ALA A 146 8.10 -12.51 12.86
CA ALA A 146 7.98 -13.93 12.49
C ALA A 146 6.51 -14.36 12.32
N GLU A 147 5.62 -13.88 13.17
CA GLU A 147 4.19 -14.15 13.09
C GLU A 147 3.55 -13.33 11.95
N GLN A 148 3.97 -12.06 11.73
CA GLN A 148 3.56 -11.26 10.56
C GLN A 148 3.82 -12.03 9.26
N MET A 149 5.03 -12.56 9.07
CA MET A 149 5.41 -13.36 7.90
C MET A 149 4.58 -14.64 7.76
N ALA A 150 4.25 -15.30 8.86
CA ALA A 150 3.41 -16.51 8.85
C ALA A 150 1.99 -16.19 8.41
N ILE A 151 1.40 -15.10 8.95
CA ILE A 151 0.06 -14.63 8.59
C ILE A 151 0.03 -14.22 7.10
N ALA A 152 0.99 -13.42 6.63
CA ALA A 152 1.06 -12.99 5.24
C ALA A 152 1.10 -14.18 4.27
N ARG A 153 1.97 -15.15 4.52
CA ARG A 153 2.06 -16.39 3.71
C ARG A 153 0.77 -17.18 3.69
N TYR A 154 0.08 -17.27 4.82
CA TYR A 154 -1.20 -17.96 4.90
C TYR A 154 -2.28 -17.25 4.06
N LEU A 155 -2.38 -15.93 4.19
CA LEU A 155 -3.32 -15.12 3.42
C LEU A 155 -3.04 -15.14 1.92
N ASP A 156 -1.77 -15.10 1.51
CA ASP A 156 -1.38 -15.22 0.09
C ASP A 156 -1.79 -16.58 -0.48
N ARG A 157 -1.61 -17.67 0.28
CA ARG A 157 -2.07 -19.02 -0.15
C ARG A 157 -3.59 -19.07 -0.31
N LEU A 158 -4.33 -18.51 0.62
CA LEU A 158 -5.80 -18.45 0.52
C LEU A 158 -6.25 -17.64 -0.70
N SER A 159 -5.65 -16.48 -0.93
CA SER A 159 -5.97 -15.63 -2.08
C SER A 159 -5.71 -16.36 -3.41
N ASN A 160 -4.59 -17.08 -3.51
CA ASN A 160 -4.26 -17.88 -4.68
C ASN A 160 -5.24 -19.04 -4.91
N LEU A 161 -5.65 -19.75 -3.84
CA LEU A 161 -6.64 -20.82 -3.93
C LEU A 161 -8.00 -20.31 -4.38
N ILE A 162 -8.44 -19.17 -3.86
CA ILE A 162 -9.70 -18.51 -4.28
C ILE A 162 -9.63 -18.14 -5.75
N ALA A 163 -8.55 -17.52 -6.21
CA ALA A 163 -8.36 -17.13 -7.59
C ALA A 163 -8.37 -18.34 -8.54
N LEU A 164 -7.72 -19.43 -8.16
CA LEU A 164 -7.73 -20.69 -8.93
C LEU A 164 -9.14 -21.32 -9.01
N HIS A 165 -9.89 -21.26 -7.91
CA HIS A 165 -11.25 -21.81 -7.87
C HIS A 165 -12.21 -21.01 -8.73
N GLN A 166 -12.09 -19.69 -8.71
CA GLN A 166 -12.88 -18.79 -9.56
C GLN A 166 -12.61 -19.03 -11.05
N ARG A 167 -11.34 -19.22 -11.46
CA ARG A 167 -11.00 -19.55 -12.87
C ARG A 167 -11.62 -20.87 -13.31
N LYS A 168 -11.51 -21.92 -12.50
CA LYS A 168 -12.12 -23.23 -12.83
C LYS A 168 -13.65 -23.17 -12.96
N SER A 169 -14.31 -22.34 -12.17
CA SER A 169 -15.75 -22.14 -12.27
C SER A 169 -16.19 -21.43 -13.55
N PHE A 170 -15.36 -20.53 -14.07
CA PHE A 170 -15.59 -19.88 -15.38
C PHE A 170 -15.42 -20.86 -16.54
N ASP A 171 -14.38 -21.71 -16.52
CA ASP A 171 -14.08 -22.67 -17.57
C ASP A 171 -15.13 -23.83 -17.69
N ILE A 172 -15.96 -24.02 -16.67
CA ILE A 172 -17.04 -25.03 -16.67
C ILE A 172 -18.35 -24.44 -17.26
N LEU A 173 -18.47 -23.12 -17.33
CA LEU A 173 -19.68 -22.42 -17.80
C LEU A 173 -19.58 -21.90 -19.25
N THR A 174 -18.43 -22.10 -19.90
CA THR A 174 -18.17 -21.81 -21.32
C THR A 174 -17.96 -23.08 -22.10
#